data_00686c27fdc105961056528979a716e6
#
_entry.id   00686c27fdc105961056528979a716e6
#
_cell.length_a   1.000
_cell.length_b   1.000
_cell.length_c   1.000
_cell.angle_alpha   90.00
_cell.angle_beta   90.00
_cell.angle_gamma   90.00
#
_symmetry.space_group_name_H-M   'P 1'
#
loop_
_entity.id
_entity.type
_entity.pdbx_description
1 polymer ?
#
loop_
_entity_poly.entity_id
_entity_poly.type
_entity_poly.pdbx_seq_one_letter_code
_entity_poly.pdbx_strand_id
1 'polypeptide(L)'
;MLKTIRITLSLIFFSLITIYFLDFTGNLPHEFHAMEMIQFVPALLAMNWIILLVLLVLTALFGRVYCSSICPLGIYQDIVSWFRKRLTNKKHRKRYKYLRAMNILRWSFLGATIIAFLFGFSFLVGLLDPYSAFGRILVHVLKPAYLAGNNLLASLLIPAGNFTFYKVGVYLLSLSSTVIALVTLIIISIMAWRNGRIYCNTVCPVGTLLGFISKHALYQIRFDSENCTLCGRCARTCKASCIDFKNMTVDASRCINCFNCIEECKESGLKFKRKTENGKRKAENNAPSLRGVHKVNDEATLLSITQGFSARRSPLSVFRSPLDSASRRRFLTALSLTALAAGRVLADKTLRLGPKKNVARTQPIMPPGAFSI
;
A
#
# COMPACT_ATOMS: atom_id res chain seq x y z
N MET A 1 18.69 14.05 -1.63
CA MET A 1 18.00 14.67 -2.78
C MET A 1 16.86 13.79 -3.34
N LEU A 2 17.11 12.61 -3.91
CA LEU A 2 16.05 11.73 -4.48
C LEU A 2 14.90 11.40 -3.52
N LYS A 3 15.18 11.13 -2.24
CA LYS A 3 14.16 10.85 -1.23
C LYS A 3 13.29 12.08 -0.97
N THR A 4 13.86 13.27 -0.89
CA THR A 4 13.11 14.53 -0.66
C THR A 4 12.15 14.79 -1.80
N ILE A 5 12.63 14.73 -3.06
CA ILE A 5 11.80 14.89 -4.27
C ILE A 5 10.64 13.90 -4.26
N ARG A 6 10.91 12.62 -3.95
CA ARG A 6 9.85 11.61 -3.83
C ARG A 6 8.81 11.95 -2.76
N ILE A 7 9.25 12.41 -1.57
CA ILE A 7 8.34 12.75 -0.47
C ILE A 7 7.48 13.95 -0.85
N THR A 8 8.05 15.02 -1.42
CA THR A 8 7.27 16.18 -1.85
C THR A 8 6.23 15.81 -2.90
N LEU A 9 6.62 15.07 -3.93
CA LEU A 9 5.68 14.56 -4.94
C LEU A 9 4.57 13.71 -4.32
N SER A 10 4.92 12.80 -3.40
CA SER A 10 3.92 11.94 -2.76
C SER A 10 2.94 12.73 -1.89
N LEU A 11 3.38 13.78 -1.19
CA LEU A 11 2.51 14.63 -0.40
C LEU A 11 1.58 15.45 -1.30
N ILE A 12 2.07 15.99 -2.41
CA ILE A 12 1.26 16.74 -3.37
C ILE A 12 0.15 15.84 -3.93
N PHE A 13 0.49 14.66 -4.48
CA PHE A 13 -0.51 13.74 -5.03
C PHE A 13 -1.51 13.26 -3.97
N PHE A 14 -1.04 12.95 -2.76
CA PHE A 14 -1.90 12.51 -1.68
C PHE A 14 -2.89 13.59 -1.26
N SER A 15 -2.43 14.84 -1.11
CA SER A 15 -3.28 15.98 -0.75
C SER A 15 -4.32 16.27 -1.83
N LEU A 16 -3.90 16.31 -3.11
CA LEU A 16 -4.82 16.57 -4.23
C LEU A 16 -5.91 15.50 -4.33
N ILE A 17 -5.55 14.22 -4.25
CA ILE A 17 -6.51 13.11 -4.28
C ILE A 17 -7.43 13.16 -3.04
N THR A 18 -6.89 13.48 -1.87
CA THR A 18 -7.70 13.57 -0.64
C THR A 18 -8.70 14.71 -0.73
N ILE A 19 -8.30 15.90 -1.21
CA ILE A 19 -9.18 17.05 -1.42
C ILE A 19 -10.27 16.69 -2.43
N TYR A 20 -9.93 16.04 -3.54
CA TYR A 20 -10.88 15.60 -4.54
C TYR A 20 -11.99 14.70 -3.97
N PHE A 21 -11.65 13.72 -3.13
CA PHE A 21 -12.65 12.86 -2.51
C PHE A 21 -13.44 13.53 -1.36
N LEU A 22 -12.87 14.51 -0.70
CA LEU A 22 -13.54 15.22 0.41
C LEU A 22 -14.43 16.36 -0.09
N ASP A 23 -14.30 16.77 -1.32
CA ASP A 23 -15.14 17.83 -1.86
C ASP A 23 -16.63 17.45 -1.74
N PHE A 24 -17.36 18.29 -1.04
CA PHE A 24 -18.82 18.21 -0.88
C PHE A 24 -19.53 19.38 -1.54
N THR A 25 -18.78 20.40 -1.95
CA THR A 25 -19.33 21.63 -2.55
C THR A 25 -19.50 21.49 -4.07
N GLY A 26 -18.75 20.59 -4.69
CA GLY A 26 -18.73 20.40 -6.15
C GLY A 26 -18.08 21.57 -6.90
N ASN A 27 -17.35 22.46 -6.18
CA ASN A 27 -16.73 23.63 -6.77
C ASN A 27 -15.31 23.38 -7.31
N LEU A 28 -14.80 22.14 -7.23
CA LEU A 28 -13.48 21.83 -7.74
C LEU A 28 -13.46 21.95 -9.28
N PRO A 29 -12.46 22.64 -9.86
CA PRO A 29 -12.26 22.71 -11.29
C PRO A 29 -12.19 21.32 -11.93
N HIS A 30 -12.70 21.21 -13.16
CA HIS A 30 -12.75 19.94 -13.91
C HIS A 30 -11.36 19.28 -14.10
N GLU A 31 -10.30 20.08 -14.05
CA GLU A 31 -8.91 19.59 -14.14
C GLU A 31 -8.54 18.60 -13.02
N PHE A 32 -9.23 18.66 -11.85
CA PHE A 32 -8.99 17.70 -10.78
C PHE A 32 -9.41 16.27 -11.13
N HIS A 33 -10.33 16.07 -12.09
CA HIS A 33 -10.65 14.74 -12.64
C HIS A 33 -9.44 14.07 -13.31
N ALA A 34 -8.47 14.86 -13.79
CA ALA A 34 -7.24 14.30 -14.32
C ALA A 34 -6.45 13.49 -13.29
N MET A 35 -6.59 13.79 -11.98
CA MET A 35 -5.94 13.03 -10.91
C MET A 35 -6.45 11.60 -10.80
N GLU A 36 -7.73 11.37 -11.10
CA GLU A 36 -8.31 10.04 -11.19
C GLU A 36 -7.75 9.26 -12.39
N MET A 37 -7.68 9.91 -13.55
CA MET A 37 -7.19 9.29 -14.79
C MET A 37 -5.71 8.90 -14.75
N ILE A 38 -4.90 9.53 -13.91
CA ILE A 38 -3.49 9.16 -13.71
C ILE A 38 -3.34 7.85 -12.91
N GLN A 39 -4.40 7.38 -12.25
CA GLN A 39 -4.35 6.13 -11.48
C GLN A 39 -4.41 4.91 -12.40
N PHE A 40 -3.67 3.84 -12.05
CA PHE A 40 -3.45 2.70 -12.93
C PHE A 40 -4.76 1.99 -13.34
N VAL A 41 -5.62 1.65 -12.38
CA VAL A 41 -6.87 0.92 -12.66
C VAL A 41 -7.93 1.82 -13.30
N PRO A 42 -8.20 3.04 -12.84
CA PRO A 42 -9.06 3.97 -13.57
C PRO A 42 -8.60 4.23 -15.01
N ALA A 43 -7.30 4.43 -15.25
CA ALA A 43 -6.76 4.59 -16.60
C ALA A 43 -7.00 3.35 -17.48
N LEU A 44 -6.88 2.14 -16.90
CA LEU A 44 -7.14 0.88 -17.60
C LEU A 44 -8.64 0.75 -17.96
N LEU A 45 -9.53 1.05 -17.02
CA LEU A 45 -10.98 0.99 -17.22
C LEU A 45 -11.48 2.04 -18.21
N ALA A 46 -10.89 3.24 -18.19
CA ALA A 46 -11.18 4.32 -19.12
C ALA A 46 -10.52 4.13 -20.51
N MET A 47 -9.84 2.99 -20.75
CA MET A 47 -9.11 2.70 -21.99
C MET A 47 -8.10 3.80 -22.37
N ASN A 48 -7.54 4.53 -21.39
CA ASN A 48 -6.57 5.58 -21.64
C ASN A 48 -5.16 5.01 -21.82
N TRP A 49 -4.90 4.51 -23.05
CA TRP A 49 -3.66 3.82 -23.40
C TRP A 49 -2.41 4.70 -23.25
N ILE A 50 -2.55 6.01 -23.44
CA ILE A 50 -1.41 6.95 -23.33
C ILE A 50 -0.90 6.98 -21.90
N ILE A 51 -1.77 7.20 -20.93
CA ILE A 51 -1.40 7.25 -19.50
C ILE A 51 -0.88 5.89 -19.05
N LEU A 52 -1.54 4.81 -19.45
CA LEU A 52 -1.12 3.46 -19.12
C LEU A 52 0.29 3.17 -19.66
N LEU A 53 0.57 3.55 -20.91
CA LEU A 53 1.89 3.40 -21.54
C LEU A 53 2.95 4.21 -20.77
N VAL A 54 2.66 5.45 -20.43
CA VAL A 54 3.58 6.31 -19.64
C VAL A 54 3.91 5.66 -18.30
N LEU A 55 2.90 5.14 -17.58
CA LEU A 55 3.11 4.46 -16.29
C LEU A 55 3.94 3.18 -16.44
N LEU A 56 3.72 2.41 -17.51
CA LEU A 56 4.49 1.20 -17.78
C LEU A 56 5.94 1.52 -18.16
N VAL A 57 6.16 2.52 -19.02
CA VAL A 57 7.51 2.98 -19.39
C VAL A 57 8.24 3.54 -18.17
N LEU A 58 7.57 4.36 -17.35
CA LEU A 58 8.14 4.87 -16.10
C LEU A 58 8.56 3.72 -15.16
N THR A 59 7.74 2.67 -15.08
CA THR A 59 8.05 1.49 -14.27
C THR A 59 9.19 0.66 -14.88
N ALA A 60 9.27 0.54 -16.21
CA ALA A 60 10.35 -0.16 -16.89
C ALA A 60 11.69 0.57 -16.78
N LEU A 61 11.67 1.91 -16.72
CA LEU A 61 12.86 2.73 -16.54
C LEU A 61 13.32 2.75 -15.08
N PHE A 62 12.46 3.19 -14.19
CA PHE A 62 12.81 3.54 -12.80
C PHE A 62 12.25 2.57 -11.75
N GLY A 63 11.58 1.48 -12.17
CA GLY A 63 10.93 0.56 -11.25
C GLY A 63 9.63 1.13 -10.65
N ARG A 64 9.20 0.61 -9.51
CA ARG A 64 7.88 0.87 -8.89
C ARG A 64 7.73 2.26 -8.26
N VAL A 65 8.16 3.31 -8.94
CA VAL A 65 8.04 4.71 -8.46
C VAL A 65 6.57 5.12 -8.31
N TYR A 66 5.67 4.66 -9.20
CA TYR A 66 4.23 4.86 -9.08
C TYR A 66 3.70 4.49 -7.68
N CYS A 67 4.05 3.30 -7.17
CA CYS A 67 3.60 2.84 -5.86
C CYS A 67 4.12 3.69 -4.69
N SER A 68 5.23 4.41 -4.87
CA SER A 68 5.84 5.23 -3.81
C SER A 68 5.45 6.69 -3.86
N SER A 69 5.05 7.22 -5.03
CA SER A 69 4.86 8.67 -5.22
C SER A 69 3.45 9.05 -5.65
N ILE A 70 2.74 8.19 -6.40
CA ILE A 70 1.44 8.53 -6.99
C ILE A 70 0.30 7.77 -6.30
N CYS A 71 0.48 6.48 -5.99
CA CYS A 71 -0.57 5.64 -5.39
C CYS A 71 -0.95 6.11 -3.97
N PRO A 72 -2.19 6.58 -3.73
CA PRO A 72 -2.58 7.15 -2.44
C PRO A 72 -2.59 6.12 -1.31
N LEU A 73 -3.01 4.88 -1.56
CA LEU A 73 -2.99 3.82 -0.57
C LEU A 73 -1.55 3.45 -0.14
N GLY A 74 -0.61 3.52 -1.10
CA GLY A 74 0.80 3.34 -0.80
C GLY A 74 1.36 4.44 0.11
N ILE A 75 0.98 5.69 -0.15
CA ILE A 75 1.40 6.84 0.65
C ILE A 75 0.78 6.75 2.05
N TYR A 76 -0.50 6.37 2.16
CA TYR A 76 -1.18 6.11 3.43
C TYR A 76 -0.39 5.11 4.30
N GLN A 77 0.06 3.98 3.74
CA GLN A 77 0.90 3.01 4.46
C GLN A 77 2.23 3.62 4.94
N ASP A 78 2.81 4.55 4.16
CA ASP A 78 4.01 5.28 4.58
C ASP A 78 3.74 6.21 5.76
N ILE A 79 2.59 6.89 5.77
CA ILE A 79 2.14 7.75 6.86
C ILE A 79 1.94 6.91 8.14
N VAL A 80 1.21 5.80 8.07
CA VAL A 80 1.03 4.87 9.21
C VAL A 80 2.37 4.35 9.75
N SER A 81 3.30 4.00 8.86
CA SER A 81 4.65 3.56 9.23
C SER A 81 5.47 4.67 9.89
N TRP A 82 5.27 5.91 9.49
CA TRP A 82 5.90 7.09 10.08
C TRP A 82 5.34 7.36 11.47
N PHE A 83 4.02 7.34 11.67
CA PHE A 83 3.37 7.47 12.97
C PHE A 83 3.85 6.39 13.95
N ARG A 84 3.94 5.13 13.50
CA ARG A 84 4.52 4.06 14.31
C ARG A 84 5.92 4.41 14.81
N LYS A 85 6.78 4.95 13.92
CA LYS A 85 8.14 5.36 14.32
C LYS A 85 8.15 6.49 15.33
N ARG A 86 7.17 7.38 15.28
CA ARG A 86 7.06 8.53 16.16
C ARG A 86 6.52 8.12 17.53
N LEU A 87 5.46 7.30 17.56
CA LEU A 87 4.75 6.89 18.78
C LEU A 87 5.49 5.79 19.56
N THR A 88 6.30 4.95 18.88
CA THR A 88 6.99 3.86 19.56
C THR A 88 8.34 4.32 20.10
N ASN A 89 8.58 4.13 21.41
CA ASN A 89 9.86 4.40 22.06
C ASN A 89 11.03 3.70 21.36
N LYS A 90 12.19 4.35 21.33
CA LYS A 90 13.39 3.85 20.63
C LYS A 90 13.78 2.42 21.04
N LYS A 91 13.58 2.04 22.33
CA LYS A 91 13.87 0.68 22.85
C LYS A 91 12.95 -0.40 22.28
N HIS A 92 11.64 -0.09 22.07
CA HIS A 92 10.63 -1.05 21.60
C HIS A 92 10.38 -0.98 20.10
N ARG A 93 11.09 -0.13 19.35
CA ARG A 93 10.93 0.05 17.92
C ARG A 93 11.32 -1.21 17.17
N LYS A 94 10.32 -1.96 16.67
CA LYS A 94 10.56 -3.12 15.79
C LYS A 94 11.24 -2.65 14.50
N ARG A 95 12.41 -3.22 14.20
CA ARG A 95 13.16 -3.00 12.97
C ARG A 95 12.60 -3.91 11.87
N TYR A 96 12.56 -3.42 10.64
CA TYR A 96 12.19 -4.27 9.51
C TYR A 96 13.25 -5.37 9.33
N LYS A 97 12.78 -6.54 8.87
CA LYS A 97 13.64 -7.68 8.55
C LYS A 97 13.36 -8.09 7.11
N TYR A 98 14.33 -8.71 6.46
CA TYR A 98 14.09 -9.35 5.17
C TYR A 98 13.02 -10.42 5.31
N LEU A 99 12.02 -10.39 4.42
CA LEU A 99 10.99 -11.42 4.30
C LEU A 99 11.14 -12.06 2.92
N ARG A 100 11.04 -13.39 2.86
CA ARG A 100 11.02 -14.09 1.58
C ARG A 100 9.76 -13.71 0.79
N ALA A 101 9.87 -13.60 -0.53
CA ALA A 101 8.73 -13.27 -1.38
C ALA A 101 7.66 -14.37 -1.33
N MET A 102 6.42 -13.99 -1.03
CA MET A 102 5.26 -14.90 -1.08
C MET A 102 4.68 -14.90 -2.50
N ASN A 103 5.42 -15.50 -3.45
CA ASN A 103 5.06 -15.44 -4.86
C ASN A 103 3.70 -16.08 -5.15
N ILE A 104 3.39 -17.22 -4.54
CA ILE A 104 2.09 -17.90 -4.72
C ILE A 104 0.94 -16.95 -4.39
N LEU A 105 1.00 -16.28 -3.24
CA LEU A 105 -0.03 -15.35 -2.80
C LEU A 105 -0.18 -14.15 -3.76
N ARG A 106 0.94 -13.59 -4.23
CA ARG A 106 0.95 -12.45 -5.17
C ARG A 106 0.26 -12.80 -6.49
N TRP A 107 0.64 -13.95 -7.07
CA TRP A 107 0.09 -14.38 -8.35
C TRP A 107 -1.37 -14.85 -8.23
N SER A 108 -1.77 -15.44 -7.09
CA SER A 108 -3.17 -15.82 -6.84
C SER A 108 -4.08 -14.59 -6.77
N PHE A 109 -3.68 -13.52 -6.06
CA PHE A 109 -4.48 -12.29 -6.03
C PHE A 109 -4.54 -11.61 -7.40
N LEU A 110 -3.43 -11.57 -8.14
CA LEU A 110 -3.43 -11.01 -9.50
C LEU A 110 -4.34 -11.84 -10.42
N GLY A 111 -4.21 -13.17 -10.41
CA GLY A 111 -5.04 -14.07 -11.20
C GLY A 111 -6.53 -13.94 -10.86
N ALA A 112 -6.87 -13.91 -9.57
CA ALA A 112 -8.25 -13.69 -9.12
C ALA A 112 -8.81 -12.34 -9.61
N THR A 113 -7.98 -11.28 -9.62
CA THR A 113 -8.41 -9.97 -10.11
C THR A 113 -8.62 -9.98 -11.62
N ILE A 114 -7.74 -10.63 -12.39
CA ILE A 114 -7.89 -10.76 -13.85
C ILE A 114 -9.15 -11.57 -14.18
N ILE A 115 -9.37 -12.70 -13.51
CA ILE A 115 -10.55 -13.53 -13.68
C ILE A 115 -11.81 -12.72 -13.35
N ALA A 116 -11.84 -12.01 -12.22
CA ALA A 116 -12.95 -11.17 -11.83
C ALA A 116 -13.24 -10.08 -12.87
N PHE A 117 -12.19 -9.48 -13.44
CA PHE A 117 -12.32 -8.47 -14.50
C PHE A 117 -12.95 -9.06 -15.78
N LEU A 118 -12.48 -10.24 -16.22
CA LEU A 118 -13.00 -10.93 -17.41
C LEU A 118 -14.46 -11.37 -17.25
N PHE A 119 -14.87 -11.80 -16.06
CA PHE A 119 -16.25 -12.17 -15.76
C PHE A 119 -17.14 -10.98 -15.36
N GLY A 120 -16.65 -9.75 -15.40
CA GLY A 120 -17.40 -8.54 -15.08
C GLY A 120 -17.70 -8.33 -13.58
N PHE A 121 -17.03 -9.03 -12.68
CA PHE A 121 -17.18 -8.85 -11.23
C PHE A 121 -16.50 -7.56 -10.75
N SER A 122 -17.04 -6.40 -11.10
CA SER A 122 -16.50 -5.08 -10.77
C SER A 122 -16.30 -4.86 -9.28
N PHE A 123 -17.11 -5.48 -8.42
CA PHE A 123 -16.98 -5.39 -6.97
C PHE A 123 -15.63 -5.93 -6.47
N LEU A 124 -15.21 -7.10 -6.96
CA LEU A 124 -13.94 -7.72 -6.53
C LEU A 124 -12.73 -6.93 -7.04
N VAL A 125 -12.80 -6.44 -8.27
CA VAL A 125 -11.78 -5.56 -8.84
C VAL A 125 -11.65 -4.30 -8.00
N GLY A 126 -12.77 -3.62 -7.71
CA GLY A 126 -12.78 -2.42 -6.88
C GLY A 126 -12.35 -2.67 -5.42
N LEU A 127 -12.56 -3.89 -4.88
CA LEU A 127 -12.12 -4.24 -3.53
C LEU A 127 -10.59 -4.34 -3.43
N LEU A 128 -9.94 -4.89 -4.46
CA LEU A 128 -8.49 -5.12 -4.49
C LEU A 128 -7.71 -3.95 -5.08
N ASP A 129 -8.38 -3.06 -5.83
CA ASP A 129 -7.75 -1.86 -6.37
C ASP A 129 -7.35 -0.88 -5.27
N PRO A 130 -6.08 -0.44 -5.23
CA PRO A 130 -5.61 0.45 -4.20
C PRO A 130 -6.24 1.85 -4.24
N TYR A 131 -6.62 2.36 -5.41
CA TYR A 131 -7.27 3.66 -5.55
C TYR A 131 -8.70 3.61 -5.05
N SER A 132 -9.49 2.61 -5.49
CA SER A 132 -10.87 2.41 -5.05
C SER A 132 -10.96 2.10 -3.56
N ALA A 133 -10.01 1.32 -3.01
CA ALA A 133 -9.96 1.05 -1.57
C ALA A 133 -9.71 2.33 -0.77
N PHE A 134 -8.80 3.21 -1.22
CA PHE A 134 -8.53 4.50 -0.61
C PHE A 134 -9.74 5.43 -0.72
N GLY A 135 -10.37 5.54 -1.90
CA GLY A 135 -11.57 6.34 -2.12
C GLY A 135 -12.72 5.92 -1.21
N ARG A 136 -12.97 4.60 -1.07
CA ARG A 136 -13.99 4.10 -0.12
C ARG A 136 -13.69 4.52 1.33
N ILE A 137 -12.44 4.43 1.78
CA ILE A 137 -12.06 4.88 3.11
C ILE A 137 -12.35 6.37 3.29
N LEU A 138 -12.00 7.20 2.31
CA LEU A 138 -12.26 8.63 2.37
C LEU A 138 -13.75 8.96 2.38
N VAL A 139 -14.53 8.38 1.47
CA VAL A 139 -15.95 8.70 1.30
C VAL A 139 -16.81 8.17 2.45
N HIS A 140 -16.51 6.96 2.96
CA HIS A 140 -17.36 6.34 3.98
C HIS A 140 -16.88 6.55 5.43
N VAL A 141 -15.63 6.96 5.63
CA VAL A 141 -15.09 7.16 6.98
C VAL A 141 -14.69 8.62 7.19
N LEU A 142 -13.85 9.18 6.33
CA LEU A 142 -13.28 10.50 6.55
C LEU A 142 -14.26 11.63 6.20
N LYS A 143 -15.00 11.49 5.09
CA LYS A 143 -15.99 12.51 4.66
C LYS A 143 -17.10 12.71 5.68
N PRO A 144 -17.77 11.68 6.22
CA PRO A 144 -18.75 11.86 7.30
C PRO A 144 -18.15 12.49 8.55
N ALA A 145 -16.93 12.08 8.96
CA ALA A 145 -16.24 12.68 10.10
C ALA A 145 -15.91 14.17 9.86
N TYR A 146 -15.48 14.51 8.65
CA TYR A 146 -15.22 15.90 8.24
C TYR A 146 -16.51 16.74 8.25
N LEU A 147 -17.62 16.23 7.70
CA LEU A 147 -18.90 16.92 7.70
C LEU A 147 -19.47 17.08 9.11
N ALA A 148 -19.30 16.08 10.00
CA ALA A 148 -19.67 16.19 11.41
C ALA A 148 -18.86 17.29 12.12
N GLY A 149 -17.56 17.35 11.85
CA GLY A 149 -16.68 18.43 12.36
C GLY A 149 -17.10 19.81 11.85
N ASN A 150 -17.41 19.94 10.57
CA ASN A 150 -17.95 21.17 9.98
C ASN A 150 -19.26 21.59 10.66
N ASN A 151 -20.19 20.65 10.89
CA ASN A 151 -21.46 20.93 11.55
C ASN A 151 -21.28 21.34 13.02
N LEU A 152 -20.30 20.76 13.71
CA LEU A 152 -19.93 21.17 15.07
C LEU A 152 -19.43 22.62 15.09
N LEU A 153 -18.51 22.97 14.16
CA LEU A 153 -18.04 24.35 14.03
C LEU A 153 -19.16 25.31 13.66
N ALA A 154 -20.04 24.94 12.73
CA ALA A 154 -21.19 25.72 12.35
C ALA A 154 -22.12 25.96 13.55
N SER A 155 -22.37 24.95 14.39
CA SER A 155 -23.22 25.10 15.59
C SER A 155 -22.64 26.04 16.65
N LEU A 156 -21.30 26.17 16.70
CA LEU A 156 -20.61 27.07 17.64
C LEU A 156 -20.48 28.50 17.08
N LEU A 157 -20.33 28.66 15.77
CA LEU A 157 -20.03 29.96 15.15
C LEU A 157 -21.30 30.73 14.70
N ILE A 158 -22.37 30.03 14.30
CA ILE A 158 -23.63 30.67 13.90
C ILE A 158 -24.22 31.55 15.03
N PRO A 159 -24.27 31.10 16.31
CA PRO A 159 -24.76 31.97 17.43
C PRO A 159 -23.88 33.20 17.66
N ALA A 160 -22.61 33.15 17.26
CA ALA A 160 -21.66 34.25 17.34
C ALA A 160 -21.75 35.24 16.14
N GLY A 161 -22.73 35.06 15.24
CA GLY A 161 -22.93 35.90 14.06
C GLY A 161 -22.01 35.62 12.89
N ASN A 162 -21.27 34.49 12.92
CA ASN A 162 -20.35 34.10 11.85
C ASN A 162 -20.95 32.98 10.99
N PHE A 163 -21.31 33.29 9.74
CA PHE A 163 -21.95 32.39 8.76
C PHE A 163 -20.99 31.74 7.78
N THR A 164 -19.67 31.77 8.02
CA THR A 164 -18.68 31.15 7.15
C THR A 164 -18.88 29.64 7.06
N PHE A 165 -19.36 29.00 8.14
CA PHE A 165 -19.69 27.58 8.19
C PHE A 165 -21.20 27.39 8.20
N TYR A 166 -21.72 26.53 7.33
CA TYR A 166 -23.13 26.18 7.28
C TYR A 166 -23.36 24.70 7.58
N LYS A 167 -24.52 24.37 8.09
CA LYS A 167 -24.88 22.97 8.40
C LYS A 167 -25.15 22.18 7.12
N VAL A 168 -24.44 21.07 6.97
CA VAL A 168 -24.60 20.13 5.84
C VAL A 168 -25.15 18.81 6.36
N GLY A 169 -26.08 18.20 5.62
CA GLY A 169 -26.60 16.88 5.98
C GLY A 169 -25.50 15.81 5.94
N VAL A 170 -25.33 15.09 7.04
CA VAL A 170 -24.40 13.95 7.12
C VAL A 170 -25.17 12.69 6.79
N TYR A 171 -25.00 12.18 5.58
CA TYR A 171 -25.66 10.95 5.14
C TYR A 171 -24.63 9.82 5.05
N LEU A 172 -24.91 8.71 5.71
CA LEU A 172 -24.23 7.43 5.48
C LEU A 172 -24.84 6.79 4.24
N LEU A 173 -24.10 6.83 3.12
CA LEU A 173 -24.54 6.33 1.81
C LEU A 173 -25.00 4.86 1.85
N SER A 174 -24.27 4.01 2.60
CA SER A 174 -24.59 2.60 2.78
C SER A 174 -23.87 2.04 3.98
N LEU A 175 -24.59 1.35 4.87
CA LEU A 175 -23.99 0.71 6.04
C LEU A 175 -22.99 -0.39 5.63
N SER A 176 -23.34 -1.21 4.63
CA SER A 176 -22.48 -2.29 4.13
C SER A 176 -21.15 -1.74 3.57
N SER A 177 -21.18 -0.67 2.77
CA SER A 177 -19.97 -0.04 2.23
C SER A 177 -19.12 0.59 3.33
N THR A 178 -19.74 1.16 4.36
CA THR A 178 -19.04 1.73 5.51
C THR A 178 -18.32 0.64 6.32
N VAL A 179 -18.97 -0.49 6.56
CA VAL A 179 -18.35 -1.64 7.24
C VAL A 179 -17.16 -2.17 6.44
N ILE A 180 -17.31 -2.34 5.13
CA ILE A 180 -16.21 -2.77 4.25
C ILE A 180 -15.05 -1.77 4.29
N ALA A 181 -15.33 -0.47 4.25
CA ALA A 181 -14.32 0.58 4.33
C ALA A 181 -13.56 0.54 5.66
N LEU A 182 -14.27 0.40 6.80
CA LEU A 182 -13.67 0.28 8.12
C LEU A 182 -12.80 -0.98 8.25
N VAL A 183 -13.29 -2.12 7.81
CA VAL A 183 -12.52 -3.38 7.82
C VAL A 183 -11.27 -3.24 6.97
N THR A 184 -11.39 -2.67 5.77
CA THR A 184 -10.25 -2.42 4.88
C THR A 184 -9.23 -1.48 5.52
N LEU A 185 -9.69 -0.39 6.13
CA LEU A 185 -8.86 0.58 6.84
C LEU A 185 -8.08 -0.10 7.99
N ILE A 186 -8.75 -0.89 8.82
CA ILE A 186 -8.15 -1.59 9.95
C ILE A 186 -7.10 -2.60 9.47
N ILE A 187 -7.44 -3.44 8.49
CA ILE A 187 -6.53 -4.45 7.95
C ILE A 187 -5.27 -3.81 7.38
N ILE A 188 -5.41 -2.80 6.52
CA ILE A 188 -4.28 -2.11 5.90
C ILE A 188 -3.44 -1.38 6.94
N SER A 189 -4.07 -0.74 7.94
CA SER A 189 -3.37 -0.06 9.03
C SER A 189 -2.56 -1.03 9.88
N ILE A 190 -3.12 -2.19 10.25
CA ILE A 190 -2.40 -3.23 11.00
C ILE A 190 -1.23 -3.78 10.19
N MET A 191 -1.44 -4.07 8.90
CA MET A 191 -0.38 -4.55 8.01
C MET A 191 0.75 -3.51 7.86
N ALA A 192 0.39 -2.23 7.68
CA ALA A 192 1.35 -1.14 7.58
C ALA A 192 2.08 -0.88 8.91
N TRP A 193 1.39 -0.98 10.03
CA TRP A 193 1.97 -0.86 11.35
C TRP A 193 2.98 -1.95 11.65
N ARG A 194 2.70 -3.19 11.30
CA ARG A 194 3.60 -4.34 11.58
C ARG A 194 4.78 -4.40 10.63
N ASN A 195 4.54 -4.35 9.33
CA ASN A 195 5.52 -4.73 8.29
C ASN A 195 5.71 -3.67 7.19
N GLY A 196 5.21 -2.46 7.39
CA GLY A 196 5.34 -1.39 6.39
C GLY A 196 4.49 -1.65 5.15
N ARG A 197 5.10 -1.85 3.99
CA ARG A 197 4.41 -1.98 2.70
C ARG A 197 4.12 -3.41 2.27
N ILE A 198 3.79 -4.29 3.22
CA ILE A 198 3.52 -5.70 2.90
C ILE A 198 2.28 -5.87 2.02
N TYR A 199 1.22 -5.08 2.23
CA TYR A 199 0.02 -5.12 1.40
C TYR A 199 0.33 -4.93 -0.09
N CYS A 200 1.13 -3.91 -0.43
CA CYS A 200 1.54 -3.65 -1.82
C CYS A 200 2.40 -4.78 -2.42
N ASN A 201 3.03 -5.59 -1.58
CA ASN A 201 3.92 -6.67 -1.99
C ASN A 201 3.29 -8.07 -1.95
N THR A 202 2.06 -8.21 -1.44
CA THR A 202 1.41 -9.51 -1.27
C THR A 202 0.00 -9.56 -1.84
N VAL A 203 -0.82 -8.56 -1.57
CA VAL A 203 -2.26 -8.56 -1.88
C VAL A 203 -2.57 -7.70 -3.12
N CYS A 204 -1.92 -6.55 -3.26
CA CYS A 204 -2.24 -5.58 -4.30
C CYS A 204 -1.91 -6.12 -5.72
N PRO A 205 -2.91 -6.25 -6.62
CA PRO A 205 -2.70 -6.75 -7.98
C PRO A 205 -1.85 -5.79 -8.82
N VAL A 206 -2.09 -4.48 -8.72
CA VAL A 206 -1.28 -3.45 -9.38
C VAL A 206 0.17 -3.54 -8.91
N GLY A 207 0.39 -3.73 -7.60
CA GLY A 207 1.72 -3.92 -7.03
C GLY A 207 2.43 -5.16 -7.55
N THR A 208 1.72 -6.24 -7.83
CA THR A 208 2.27 -7.47 -8.39
C THR A 208 2.65 -7.29 -9.87
N LEU A 209 1.76 -6.70 -10.66
CA LEU A 209 1.98 -6.44 -12.09
C LEU A 209 3.17 -5.50 -12.31
N LEU A 210 3.17 -4.33 -11.66
CA LEU A 210 4.29 -3.38 -11.74
C LEU A 210 5.58 -3.97 -11.16
N GLY A 211 5.47 -4.86 -10.16
CA GLY A 211 6.60 -5.60 -9.60
C GLY A 211 7.26 -6.54 -10.60
N PHE A 212 6.48 -7.19 -11.44
CA PHE A 212 7.00 -8.04 -12.51
C PHE A 212 7.82 -7.23 -13.51
N ILE A 213 7.30 -6.09 -13.96
CA ILE A 213 8.01 -5.17 -14.86
C ILE A 213 9.27 -4.60 -14.19
N SER A 214 9.16 -4.17 -12.93
CA SER A 214 10.26 -3.60 -12.15
C SER A 214 11.43 -4.55 -11.94
N LYS A 215 11.22 -5.87 -11.99
CA LYS A 215 12.29 -6.87 -11.97
C LYS A 215 13.30 -6.67 -13.12
N HIS A 216 12.81 -6.15 -14.24
CA HIS A 216 13.61 -5.90 -15.44
C HIS A 216 13.95 -4.42 -15.65
N ALA A 217 13.61 -3.54 -14.69
CA ALA A 217 13.82 -2.11 -14.80
C ALA A 217 15.30 -1.76 -15.05
N LEU A 218 15.51 -0.71 -15.85
CA LEU A 218 16.86 -0.25 -16.23
C LEU A 218 17.61 0.32 -15.02
N TYR A 219 16.96 1.10 -14.18
CA TYR A 219 17.54 1.66 -12.96
C TYR A 219 17.03 0.94 -11.73
N GLN A 220 17.94 0.42 -10.93
CA GLN A 220 17.63 -0.35 -9.72
C GLN A 220 18.57 0.03 -8.57
N ILE A 221 18.08 -0.14 -7.34
CA ILE A 221 18.93 -0.04 -6.15
C ILE A 221 19.75 -1.32 -6.06
N ARG A 222 21.07 -1.18 -6.01
CA ARG A 222 22.03 -2.29 -5.96
C ARG A 222 23.10 -2.05 -4.91
N PHE A 223 23.63 -3.16 -4.40
CA PHE A 223 24.80 -3.13 -3.56
C PHE A 223 26.05 -2.80 -4.38
N ASP A 224 26.93 -2.02 -3.76
CA ASP A 224 28.30 -1.79 -4.18
C ASP A 224 29.18 -2.63 -3.26
N SER A 225 29.74 -3.72 -3.77
CA SER A 225 30.49 -4.68 -2.95
C SER A 225 31.75 -4.09 -2.33
N GLU A 226 32.35 -3.07 -2.96
CA GLU A 226 33.59 -2.43 -2.51
C GLU A 226 33.34 -1.56 -1.24
N ASN A 227 32.18 -0.94 -1.13
CA ASN A 227 31.87 0.01 -0.06
C ASN A 227 30.87 -0.55 0.99
N CYS A 228 30.47 -1.82 0.90
CA CYS A 228 29.50 -2.40 1.79
C CYS A 228 30.13 -3.09 3.00
N THR A 229 29.90 -2.57 4.20
CA THR A 229 30.40 -3.12 5.48
C THR A 229 29.45 -4.15 6.11
N LEU A 230 28.42 -4.63 5.40
CA LEU A 230 27.44 -5.62 5.87
C LEU A 230 26.70 -5.25 7.19
N CYS A 231 26.68 -3.99 7.59
CA CYS A 231 26.10 -3.50 8.85
C CYS A 231 24.59 -3.70 8.99
N GLY A 232 23.86 -4.04 7.92
CA GLY A 232 22.42 -4.33 7.88
C GLY A 232 21.50 -3.15 8.17
N ARG A 233 21.98 -1.89 8.21
CA ARG A 233 21.14 -0.68 8.42
C ARG A 233 20.09 -0.53 7.31
N CYS A 234 20.46 -0.76 6.06
CA CYS A 234 19.58 -0.73 4.89
C CYS A 234 18.39 -1.68 5.01
N ALA A 235 18.60 -2.92 5.45
CA ALA A 235 17.55 -3.90 5.65
C ALA A 235 16.60 -3.50 6.79
N ARG A 236 17.14 -2.93 7.89
CA ARG A 236 16.35 -2.46 9.03
C ARG A 236 15.45 -1.28 8.74
N THR A 237 15.79 -0.48 7.72
CA THR A 237 15.02 0.71 7.28
C THR A 237 14.08 0.40 6.12
N CYS A 238 14.23 -0.76 5.47
CA CYS A 238 13.48 -1.13 4.27
C CYS A 238 12.01 -1.45 4.59
N LYS A 239 11.10 -0.53 4.29
CA LYS A 239 9.64 -0.69 4.46
C LYS A 239 9.06 -1.81 3.60
N ALA A 240 9.70 -2.15 2.47
CA ALA A 240 9.27 -3.22 1.56
C ALA A 240 9.82 -4.60 1.95
N SER A 241 10.71 -4.68 2.96
CA SER A 241 11.33 -5.91 3.44
C SER A 241 12.00 -6.75 2.33
N CYS A 242 12.58 -6.08 1.32
CA CYS A 242 13.10 -6.68 0.10
C CYS A 242 14.63 -6.72 0.03
N ILE A 243 15.35 -6.28 1.08
CA ILE A 243 16.81 -6.21 1.12
C ILE A 243 17.36 -7.37 1.95
N ASP A 244 18.07 -8.26 1.31
CA ASP A 244 18.89 -9.29 1.95
C ASP A 244 20.34 -8.79 2.01
N PHE A 245 20.74 -8.26 3.18
CA PHE A 245 22.07 -7.70 3.37
C PHE A 245 23.14 -8.78 3.52
N LYS A 246 22.76 -10.01 3.94
CA LYS A 246 23.70 -11.13 4.07
C LYS A 246 24.19 -11.62 2.71
N ASN A 247 23.26 -11.73 1.75
CA ASN A 247 23.55 -12.13 0.37
C ASN A 247 23.79 -10.94 -0.57
N MET A 248 23.87 -9.70 -0.02
CA MET A 248 24.02 -8.45 -0.78
C MET A 248 23.06 -8.33 -1.97
N THR A 249 21.81 -8.76 -1.79
CA THR A 249 20.79 -8.74 -2.85
C THR A 249 19.61 -7.86 -2.50
N VAL A 250 19.07 -7.18 -3.52
CA VAL A 250 17.83 -6.40 -3.42
C VAL A 250 16.82 -7.00 -4.39
N ASP A 251 15.68 -7.45 -3.87
CA ASP A 251 14.59 -7.93 -4.72
C ASP A 251 13.88 -6.75 -5.40
N ALA A 252 14.24 -6.47 -6.64
CA ALA A 252 13.70 -5.37 -7.43
C ALA A 252 12.19 -5.53 -7.71
N SER A 253 11.65 -6.76 -7.68
CA SER A 253 10.21 -6.99 -7.87
C SER A 253 9.37 -6.46 -6.72
N ARG A 254 9.95 -6.30 -5.53
CA ARG A 254 9.29 -5.78 -4.32
C ARG A 254 9.78 -4.40 -3.91
N CYS A 255 10.91 -3.96 -4.46
CA CYS A 255 11.44 -2.63 -4.19
C CYS A 255 10.51 -1.56 -4.74
N ILE A 256 10.15 -0.58 -3.91
CA ILE A 256 9.28 0.55 -4.26
C ILE A 256 10.06 1.84 -4.52
N ASN A 257 11.37 1.77 -4.60
CA ASN A 257 12.29 2.90 -4.81
C ASN A 257 12.02 4.08 -3.88
N CYS A 258 11.85 3.79 -2.58
CA CYS A 258 11.63 4.82 -1.56
C CYS A 258 12.92 5.54 -1.12
N PHE A 259 14.08 5.08 -1.55
CA PHE A 259 15.43 5.63 -1.30
C PHE A 259 15.85 5.72 0.18
N ASN A 260 15.06 5.23 1.14
CA ASN A 260 15.42 5.26 2.56
C ASN A 260 16.69 4.48 2.87
N CYS A 261 16.94 3.38 2.15
CA CYS A 261 18.13 2.55 2.35
C CYS A 261 19.42 3.23 1.89
N ILE A 262 19.35 4.06 0.84
CA ILE A 262 20.50 4.83 0.33
C ILE A 262 20.88 5.91 1.33
N GLU A 263 19.92 6.66 1.87
CA GLU A 263 20.17 7.71 2.83
C GLU A 263 20.71 7.19 4.19
N GLU A 264 20.25 6.01 4.61
CA GLU A 264 20.70 5.39 5.85
C GLU A 264 22.09 4.75 5.73
N CYS A 265 22.58 4.55 4.49
CA CYS A 265 23.88 3.94 4.24
C CYS A 265 24.98 5.00 4.31
N LYS A 266 25.76 5.01 5.41
CA LYS A 266 26.86 5.96 5.61
C LYS A 266 28.01 5.74 4.63
N GLU A 267 28.29 4.49 4.29
CA GLU A 267 29.43 4.08 3.48
C GLU A 267 29.09 4.04 1.96
N SER A 268 27.96 4.62 1.55
CA SER A 268 27.51 4.60 0.14
C SER A 268 27.50 3.21 -0.51
N GLY A 269 27.36 2.15 0.30
CA GLY A 269 27.32 0.75 -0.16
C GLY A 269 26.05 0.36 -0.91
N LEU A 270 25.08 1.29 -1.08
CA LEU A 270 23.87 1.13 -1.89
C LEU A 270 23.75 2.32 -2.83
N LYS A 271 23.65 2.03 -4.12
CA LYS A 271 23.52 3.06 -5.17
C LYS A 271 22.35 2.76 -6.10
N PHE A 272 21.74 3.81 -6.62
CA PHE A 272 20.74 3.71 -7.69
C PHE A 272 21.49 3.77 -9.02
N LYS A 273 21.68 2.61 -9.65
CA LYS A 273 22.52 2.44 -10.86
C LYS A 273 21.72 1.78 -11.97
N ARG A 274 22.17 2.02 -13.23
CA ARG A 274 21.69 1.30 -14.41
C ARG A 274 22.08 -0.19 -14.31
N LYS A 275 21.19 -1.06 -14.76
CA LYS A 275 21.41 -2.50 -14.85
C LYS A 275 22.41 -2.75 -16.00
N THR A 276 23.66 -2.97 -15.68
CA THR A 276 24.68 -3.42 -16.64
C THR A 276 24.66 -4.94 -16.70
N GLU A 277 24.81 -5.54 -17.88
CA GLU A 277 24.80 -7.00 -18.09
C GLU A 277 25.92 -7.74 -17.33
N ASN A 278 27.03 -7.07 -17.06
CA ASN A 278 28.17 -7.64 -16.33
C ASN A 278 27.91 -7.91 -14.82
N GLY A 279 26.77 -7.47 -14.27
CA GLY A 279 26.40 -7.77 -12.88
C GLY A 279 26.09 -9.25 -12.61
N LYS A 280 25.78 -10.04 -13.64
CA LYS A 280 25.51 -11.48 -13.48
C LYS A 280 26.78 -12.29 -13.25
N ARG A 281 27.87 -11.97 -13.95
CA ARG A 281 29.15 -12.72 -13.85
C ARG A 281 29.93 -12.41 -12.56
N LYS A 282 29.83 -11.18 -12.01
CA LYS A 282 30.50 -10.86 -10.74
C LYS A 282 29.81 -11.41 -9.51
N ALA A 283 28.50 -11.63 -9.53
CA ALA A 283 27.77 -12.23 -8.41
C ALA A 283 28.05 -13.73 -8.26
N GLU A 284 28.36 -14.40 -9.37
CA GLU A 284 28.65 -15.83 -9.39
C GLU A 284 30.13 -16.13 -9.00
N ASN A 285 31.04 -15.19 -9.33
CA ASN A 285 32.48 -15.34 -9.04
C ASN A 285 32.97 -14.66 -7.74
N ASN A 286 32.13 -13.87 -7.07
CA ASN A 286 32.45 -13.21 -5.80
C ASN A 286 31.46 -13.65 -4.70
N ALA A 287 31.23 -14.94 -4.55
CA ALA A 287 31.00 -15.47 -3.22
C ALA A 287 32.27 -15.12 -2.43
N PRO A 288 32.20 -14.33 -1.31
CA PRO A 288 33.37 -14.09 -0.51
C PRO A 288 33.92 -15.44 -0.08
N SER A 289 35.03 -15.86 -0.66
CA SER A 289 35.78 -16.96 -0.10
C SER A 289 36.10 -16.50 1.32
N LEU A 290 35.74 -17.30 2.29
CA LEU A 290 36.08 -17.14 3.71
C LEU A 290 37.60 -17.27 3.94
N ARG A 291 38.41 -16.62 3.10
CA ARG A 291 39.86 -16.48 3.26
C ARG A 291 40.11 -15.12 3.92
N GLY A 292 40.11 -15.13 5.25
CA GLY A 292 40.46 -13.96 6.05
C GLY A 292 39.90 -13.98 7.47
N VAL A 293 39.43 -15.13 7.93
CA VAL A 293 39.33 -15.35 9.39
C VAL A 293 40.70 -15.79 9.84
N HIS A 294 41.43 -14.90 10.53
CA HIS A 294 42.61 -15.26 11.29
C HIS A 294 42.28 -16.54 12.06
N LYS A 295 43.06 -17.61 11.82
CA LYS A 295 43.15 -18.77 12.69
C LYS A 295 43.61 -18.27 14.07
N VAL A 296 42.65 -18.03 14.95
CA VAL A 296 42.95 -18.06 16.39
C VAL A 296 42.86 -19.53 16.76
N ASN A 297 44.06 -20.11 16.95
CA ASN A 297 44.23 -21.43 17.54
C ASN A 297 43.85 -21.28 19.02
N ASP A 298 42.67 -21.74 19.40
CA ASP A 298 42.37 -22.07 20.78
C ASP A 298 41.23 -23.12 20.79
N GLU A 299 41.64 -24.38 20.75
CA GLU A 299 40.75 -25.54 21.01
C GLU A 299 40.15 -25.55 22.42
N ALA A 300 40.70 -24.74 23.33
CA ALA A 300 40.20 -24.64 24.71
C ALA A 300 38.93 -23.81 24.89
N THR A 301 38.58 -22.93 23.91
CA THR A 301 37.39 -22.05 24.02
C THR A 301 36.13 -22.71 23.49
N LEU A 302 36.25 -23.73 22.66
CA LEU A 302 35.07 -24.44 22.08
C LEU A 302 34.41 -25.39 23.09
N LEU A 303 35.13 -25.92 24.03
CA LEU A 303 34.60 -26.84 25.08
C LEU A 303 33.83 -26.11 26.18
N SER A 304 34.13 -24.85 26.46
CA SER A 304 33.43 -24.04 27.46
C SER A 304 32.10 -23.45 26.95
N ILE A 305 31.92 -23.35 25.63
CA ILE A 305 30.68 -22.81 25.00
C ILE A 305 29.60 -23.90 24.86
N THR A 306 29.99 -25.16 24.81
CA THR A 306 29.02 -26.26 24.63
C THR A 306 28.39 -26.74 25.94
N GLN A 307 28.94 -26.46 27.10
CA GLN A 307 28.38 -26.86 28.40
C GLN A 307 27.47 -25.80 29.06
N GLY A 308 27.38 -24.59 28.56
CA GLY A 308 26.58 -23.49 29.12
C GLY A 308 25.19 -23.32 28.54
N PHE A 309 24.78 -24.09 27.54
CA PHE A 309 23.52 -23.87 26.79
C PHE A 309 22.43 -24.90 27.01
N SER A 310 22.50 -25.65 28.10
CA SER A 310 21.42 -26.56 28.54
C SER A 310 20.70 -25.94 29.73
N ALA A 311 19.62 -25.21 29.49
CA ALA A 311 18.54 -24.83 30.42
C ALA A 311 18.22 -23.33 30.40
N ARG A 312 17.60 -22.88 29.31
CA ARG A 312 16.54 -21.86 29.39
C ARG A 312 15.68 -21.95 28.12
N ARG A 313 14.66 -22.79 28.18
CA ARG A 313 13.53 -22.75 27.23
C ARG A 313 12.82 -21.41 27.41
N SER A 314 13.07 -20.45 26.51
CA SER A 314 12.25 -19.25 26.39
C SER A 314 10.95 -19.60 25.64
N PRO A 315 9.78 -19.09 26.06
CA PRO A 315 8.47 -19.43 25.48
C PRO A 315 8.20 -18.72 24.14
N LEU A 316 9.18 -18.54 23.27
CA LEU A 316 9.08 -17.86 21.98
C LEU A 316 9.15 -18.81 20.77
N SER A 317 9.01 -20.11 20.98
CA SER A 317 8.99 -21.12 19.91
C SER A 317 7.60 -21.34 19.26
N VAL A 318 6.55 -20.63 19.67
CA VAL A 318 5.17 -20.84 19.19
C VAL A 318 4.88 -20.21 17.82
N PHE A 319 5.82 -19.45 17.24
CA PHE A 319 5.59 -18.81 15.93
C PHE A 319 6.50 -19.31 14.79
N ARG A 320 6.99 -20.54 14.90
CA ARG A 320 7.85 -21.16 13.87
C ARG A 320 7.31 -22.50 13.37
N SER A 321 5.99 -22.66 13.29
CA SER A 321 5.44 -23.74 12.48
C SER A 321 5.12 -23.23 11.08
N PRO A 322 5.52 -23.91 9.99
CA PRO A 322 4.85 -23.73 8.71
C PRO A 322 3.38 -23.99 8.98
N LEU A 323 2.49 -23.10 8.56
CA LEU A 323 1.05 -23.22 8.68
C LEU A 323 0.68 -24.65 8.28
N ASP A 324 0.25 -25.43 9.25
CA ASP A 324 -0.18 -26.80 9.07
C ASP A 324 -1.28 -26.84 8.01
N SER A 325 -1.32 -27.88 7.19
CA SER A 325 -2.27 -28.04 6.09
C SER A 325 -3.73 -27.88 6.55
N ALA A 326 -4.03 -28.20 7.80
CA ALA A 326 -5.32 -28.00 8.46
C ALA A 326 -5.63 -26.49 8.67
N SER A 327 -4.67 -25.69 9.06
CA SER A 327 -4.84 -24.23 9.23
C SER A 327 -5.03 -23.51 7.89
N ARG A 328 -4.40 -23.99 6.82
CA ARG A 328 -4.63 -23.50 5.46
C ARG A 328 -6.04 -23.80 4.97
N ARG A 329 -6.54 -25.03 5.22
CA ARG A 329 -7.91 -25.42 4.87
C ARG A 329 -8.95 -24.59 5.63
N ARG A 330 -8.79 -24.36 6.93
CA ARG A 330 -9.69 -23.52 7.74
C ARG A 330 -9.70 -22.06 7.29
N PHE A 331 -8.56 -21.52 6.90
CA PHE A 331 -8.49 -20.15 6.36
C PHE A 331 -9.18 -20.04 5.00
N LEU A 332 -8.98 -21.01 4.10
CA LEU A 332 -9.62 -21.03 2.78
C LEU A 332 -11.13 -21.28 2.89
N THR A 333 -11.59 -22.15 3.81
CA THR A 333 -13.03 -22.36 4.05
C THR A 333 -13.71 -21.15 4.70
N ALA A 334 -13.05 -20.45 5.60
CA ALA A 334 -13.56 -19.19 6.15
C ALA A 334 -13.67 -18.10 5.07
N LEU A 335 -12.69 -18.02 4.16
CA LEU A 335 -12.71 -17.06 3.06
C LEU A 335 -13.83 -17.37 2.04
N SER A 336 -14.06 -18.66 1.74
CA SER A 336 -15.13 -19.07 0.83
C SER A 336 -16.52 -18.89 1.44
N LEU A 337 -16.70 -19.14 2.74
CA LEU A 337 -17.96 -18.92 3.44
C LEU A 337 -18.33 -17.44 3.54
N THR A 338 -17.36 -16.55 3.76
CA THR A 338 -17.60 -15.10 3.76
C THR A 338 -17.94 -14.57 2.37
N ALA A 339 -17.31 -15.11 1.31
CA ALA A 339 -17.64 -14.77 -0.07
C ALA A 339 -19.04 -15.23 -0.49
N LEU A 340 -19.45 -16.44 -0.08
CA LEU A 340 -20.79 -16.98 -0.32
C LEU A 340 -21.88 -16.25 0.47
N ALA A 341 -21.63 -15.86 1.71
CA ALA A 341 -22.54 -15.06 2.51
C ALA A 341 -22.74 -13.65 1.92
N ALA A 342 -21.68 -13.01 1.43
CA ALA A 342 -21.77 -11.73 0.76
C ALA A 342 -22.54 -11.83 -0.58
N GLY A 343 -22.35 -12.91 -1.32
CA GLY A 343 -23.07 -13.16 -2.58
C GLY A 343 -24.58 -13.36 -2.36
N ARG A 344 -25.00 -14.07 -1.30
CA ARG A 344 -26.42 -14.26 -0.98
C ARG A 344 -27.13 -12.97 -0.57
N VAL A 345 -26.47 -12.13 0.22
CA VAL A 345 -27.03 -10.83 0.64
C VAL A 345 -27.20 -9.88 -0.55
N LEU A 346 -26.34 -9.96 -1.58
CA LEU A 346 -26.48 -9.18 -2.82
C LEU A 346 -27.59 -9.73 -3.73
N ALA A 347 -27.71 -11.05 -3.86
CA ALA A 347 -28.76 -11.68 -4.68
C ALA A 347 -30.17 -11.39 -4.14
N ASP A 348 -30.36 -11.39 -2.81
CA ASP A 348 -31.64 -11.11 -2.18
C ASP A 348 -32.10 -9.64 -2.35
N LYS A 349 -31.15 -8.70 -2.46
CA LYS A 349 -31.48 -7.28 -2.72
C LYS A 349 -31.80 -6.98 -4.18
N THR A 350 -31.23 -7.71 -5.14
CA THR A 350 -31.53 -7.50 -6.57
C THR A 350 -32.90 -8.03 -6.97
N LEU A 351 -33.41 -9.04 -6.26
CA LEU A 351 -34.74 -9.61 -6.47
C LEU A 351 -35.90 -8.77 -5.90
N ARG A 352 -35.64 -7.76 -5.07
CA ARG A 352 -36.67 -6.89 -4.47
C ARG A 352 -36.77 -5.48 -5.07
N LEU A 353 -36.16 -5.22 -6.20
CA LEU A 353 -36.41 -4.00 -6.96
C LEU A 353 -37.74 -4.16 -7.73
N GLY A 354 -38.84 -3.93 -7.02
CA GLY A 354 -40.13 -3.72 -7.63
C GLY A 354 -40.13 -2.56 -8.64
N PRO A 355 -41.14 -2.45 -9.53
CA PRO A 355 -41.14 -1.45 -10.60
C PRO A 355 -40.98 -0.04 -10.01
N LYS A 356 -40.05 0.73 -10.59
CA LYS A 356 -39.85 2.14 -10.25
C LYS A 356 -41.12 2.90 -10.38
N LYS A 357 -41.74 3.34 -9.28
CA LYS A 357 -42.75 4.38 -9.31
C LYS A 357 -42.14 5.61 -9.98
N ASN A 358 -42.74 6.09 -11.04
CA ASN A 358 -42.37 7.33 -11.70
C ASN A 358 -42.38 8.44 -10.66
N VAL A 359 -41.21 8.94 -10.32
CA VAL A 359 -41.05 10.16 -9.51
C VAL A 359 -41.57 11.30 -10.41
N ALA A 360 -42.71 11.88 -10.04
CA ALA A 360 -43.21 13.07 -10.69
C ALA A 360 -42.11 14.12 -10.76
N ARG A 361 -41.87 14.66 -11.95
CA ARG A 361 -40.94 15.79 -12.14
C ARG A 361 -41.39 16.91 -11.22
N THR A 362 -40.69 17.19 -10.16
CA THR A 362 -40.81 18.40 -9.38
C THR A 362 -40.48 19.56 -10.31
N GLN A 363 -41.45 20.45 -10.52
CA GLN A 363 -41.21 21.70 -11.26
C GLN A 363 -40.07 22.46 -10.62
N PRO A 364 -39.19 23.12 -11.40
CA PRO A 364 -38.13 23.93 -10.85
C PRO A 364 -38.74 25.05 -9.99
N ILE A 365 -38.28 25.20 -8.77
CA ILE A 365 -38.66 26.30 -7.86
C ILE A 365 -38.17 27.59 -8.52
N MET A 366 -39.09 28.41 -9.02
CA MET A 366 -38.75 29.75 -9.52
C MET A 366 -38.38 30.67 -8.36
N PRO A 367 -37.32 31.46 -8.46
CA PRO A 367 -37.01 32.46 -7.44
C PRO A 367 -38.12 33.51 -7.39
N PRO A 368 -38.45 34.03 -6.20
CA PRO A 368 -39.47 35.07 -6.05
C PRO A 368 -38.99 36.33 -6.81
N GLY A 369 -39.78 36.73 -7.82
CA GLY A 369 -39.53 37.93 -8.62
C GLY A 369 -39.46 37.70 -10.15
N ALA A 370 -39.55 36.49 -10.68
CA ALA A 370 -39.64 36.24 -12.12
C ALA A 370 -41.09 36.41 -12.62
N PHE A 371 -41.40 37.56 -13.16
CA PHE A 371 -42.64 37.80 -13.90
C PHE A 371 -42.52 37.13 -15.29
N SER A 372 -43.53 36.34 -15.63
CA SER A 372 -43.72 35.85 -17.00
C SER A 372 -44.08 37.02 -17.91
N ILE A 373 -43.29 37.22 -18.96
CA ILE A 373 -43.71 37.95 -20.17
C ILE A 373 -44.16 36.91 -21.16
#